data_7b6975ce81267c4352669fb618d460f4
#
_entry.id   7b6975ce81267c4352669fb618d460f4
#
_cell.length_a   1.000
_cell.length_b   1.000
_cell.length_c   1.000
_cell.angle_alpha   90.00
_cell.angle_beta   90.00
_cell.angle_gamma   90.00
#
_symmetry.space_group_name_H-M   'P 1'
#
loop_
_entity.id
_entity.type
_entity.pdbx_description
1 polymer ?
#
loop_
_entity_poly.entity_id
_entity_poly.type
_entity_poly.pdbx_seq_one_letter_code
_entity_poly.pdbx_strand_id
1 'polypeptide(L)'
;MQILVACEESQAVTIALRKLGHEAYSCDLIPCSGGHPEWHIQQDVLPLLNGYCFFKTCDGSAHYVLGRWDMLIAFPPCTYLTNASAVRMRVKGEIVEERYAKAMEAKAFFMSFLSADCAKIAVENPTPLKIVELPPYTQAIQPWQFGHPYTKRTCLWLKELPPLVPTETITEGVTPWVNGGCKDAHGNYRRFQGRRERDPINRAKTFPGIAAAMAEQWAGPVTT
;
A
#
# COMPACT_ATOMS: atom_id res chain seq x y z
N MET A 1 -19.98 4.61 3.01
CA MET A 1 -19.40 3.84 1.88
C MET A 1 -18.99 2.46 2.35
N GLN A 2 -19.11 1.44 1.48
CA GLN A 2 -18.50 0.12 1.66
C GLN A 2 -17.13 0.10 0.98
N ILE A 3 -16.06 -0.13 1.76
CA ILE A 3 -14.67 0.04 1.30
C ILE A 3 -13.86 -1.22 1.56
N LEU A 4 -13.16 -1.72 0.54
CA LEU A 4 -12.19 -2.80 0.68
C LEU A 4 -10.77 -2.23 0.76
N VAL A 5 -10.05 -2.58 1.83
CA VAL A 5 -8.62 -2.27 1.97
C VAL A 5 -7.83 -3.58 1.82
N ALA A 6 -7.28 -3.79 0.64
CA ALA A 6 -6.65 -5.02 0.22
C ALA A 6 -5.16 -5.09 0.61
N CYS A 7 -4.70 -6.27 1.04
CA CYS A 7 -3.34 -6.52 1.49
C CYS A 7 -2.93 -5.61 2.67
N GLU A 8 -3.82 -5.48 3.65
CA GLU A 8 -3.61 -4.64 4.83
C GLU A 8 -3.81 -5.42 6.14
N GLU A 9 -2.79 -6.06 6.65
CA GLU A 9 -2.82 -6.73 7.95
C GLU A 9 -2.85 -5.73 9.12
N SER A 10 -2.24 -4.55 8.94
CA SER A 10 -2.08 -3.54 9.98
C SER A 10 -3.36 -2.79 10.33
N GLN A 11 -4.33 -2.79 9.45
CA GLN A 11 -5.61 -2.07 9.57
C GLN A 11 -5.47 -0.54 9.72
N ALA A 12 -4.31 0.05 9.42
CA ALA A 12 -4.07 1.47 9.63
C ALA A 12 -5.08 2.35 8.87
N VAL A 13 -5.32 2.05 7.60
CA VAL A 13 -6.28 2.76 6.75
C VAL A 13 -7.71 2.34 7.10
N THR A 14 -7.94 1.05 7.33
CA THR A 14 -9.25 0.53 7.74
C THR A 14 -9.74 1.21 9.02
N ILE A 15 -8.89 1.32 10.05
CA ILE A 15 -9.22 2.01 11.32
C ILE A 15 -9.53 3.50 11.06
N ALA A 16 -8.75 4.17 10.22
CA ALA A 16 -8.99 5.58 9.90
C ALA A 16 -10.35 5.78 9.21
N LEU A 17 -10.70 4.93 8.26
CA LEU A 17 -12.00 4.94 7.59
C LEU A 17 -13.17 4.63 8.53
N ARG A 18 -13.01 3.63 9.41
CA ARG A 18 -14.02 3.26 10.42
C ARG A 18 -14.29 4.40 11.40
N LYS A 19 -13.25 5.16 11.80
CA LYS A 19 -13.40 6.36 12.64
C LYS A 19 -14.25 7.46 11.99
N LEU A 20 -14.28 7.52 10.66
CA LEU A 20 -15.12 8.45 9.90
C LEU A 20 -16.53 7.90 9.62
N GLY A 21 -16.87 6.71 10.14
CA GLY A 21 -18.19 6.10 10.01
C GLY A 21 -18.38 5.21 8.79
N HIS A 22 -17.32 4.91 8.04
CA HIS A 22 -17.43 4.05 6.86
C HIS A 22 -17.43 2.57 7.22
N GLU A 23 -18.11 1.76 6.41
CA GLU A 23 -18.07 0.31 6.47
C GLU A 23 -16.83 -0.19 5.69
N ALA A 24 -15.66 -0.17 6.34
CA ALA A 24 -14.40 -0.55 5.75
C ALA A 24 -13.91 -1.90 6.28
N TYR A 25 -13.39 -2.75 5.39
CA TYR A 25 -12.83 -4.06 5.73
C TYR A 25 -11.42 -4.18 5.19
N SER A 26 -10.48 -4.59 6.04
CA SER A 26 -9.15 -5.02 5.62
C SER A 26 -9.18 -6.47 5.14
N CYS A 27 -8.34 -6.81 4.17
CA CYS A 27 -8.16 -8.20 3.72
C CYS A 27 -6.68 -8.50 3.56
N ASP A 28 -6.22 -9.61 4.16
CA ASP A 28 -4.86 -10.13 3.98
C ASP A 28 -4.87 -11.66 4.17
N LEU A 29 -3.80 -12.34 3.76
CA LEU A 29 -3.61 -13.78 4.00
C LEU A 29 -3.22 -14.09 5.45
N ILE A 30 -2.65 -13.10 6.16
CA ILE A 30 -2.21 -13.24 7.55
C ILE A 30 -3.20 -12.55 8.50
N PRO A 31 -3.20 -12.93 9.79
CA PRO A 31 -4.06 -12.30 10.78
C PRO A 31 -3.76 -10.80 10.93
N CYS A 32 -4.76 -10.01 11.28
CA CYS A 32 -4.58 -8.58 11.51
C CYS A 32 -3.74 -8.28 12.77
N SER A 33 -2.92 -7.23 12.68
CA SER A 33 -2.19 -6.68 13.83
C SER A 33 -2.80 -5.38 14.39
N GLY A 34 -3.86 -4.86 13.75
CA GLY A 34 -4.55 -3.64 14.17
C GLY A 34 -5.52 -3.83 15.34
N GLY A 35 -5.83 -5.07 15.75
CA GLY A 35 -6.63 -5.39 16.92
C GLY A 35 -8.14 -5.39 16.67
N HIS A 36 -8.59 -5.37 15.42
CA HIS A 36 -10.00 -5.37 15.02
C HIS A 36 -10.35 -6.58 14.15
N PRO A 37 -10.43 -7.80 14.73
CA PRO A 37 -10.74 -9.02 13.97
C PRO A 37 -12.13 -8.95 13.30
N GLU A 38 -13.05 -8.15 13.84
CA GLU A 38 -14.39 -7.89 13.30
C GLU A 38 -14.40 -7.08 12.00
N TRP A 39 -13.26 -6.51 11.61
CA TRP A 39 -13.08 -5.76 10.35
C TRP A 39 -12.06 -6.39 9.41
N HIS A 40 -11.54 -7.57 9.77
CA HIS A 40 -10.48 -8.23 9.00
C HIS A 40 -10.96 -9.50 8.33
N ILE A 41 -10.68 -9.62 7.04
CA ILE A 41 -10.97 -10.77 6.20
C ILE A 41 -9.66 -11.50 5.95
N GLN A 42 -9.49 -12.70 6.52
CA GLN A 42 -8.26 -13.48 6.35
C GLN A 42 -8.42 -14.50 5.21
N GLN A 43 -8.22 -14.04 3.99
CA GLN A 43 -8.30 -14.89 2.78
C GLN A 43 -7.61 -14.23 1.59
N ASP A 44 -7.58 -14.94 0.45
CA ASP A 44 -7.22 -14.34 -0.84
C ASP A 44 -8.22 -13.22 -1.19
N VAL A 45 -7.68 -12.07 -1.57
CA VAL A 45 -8.47 -10.88 -1.89
C VAL A 45 -9.08 -10.92 -3.29
N LEU A 46 -8.52 -11.69 -4.23
CA LEU A 46 -8.96 -11.70 -5.63
C LEU A 46 -10.45 -11.97 -5.81
N PRO A 47 -11.08 -12.92 -5.08
CA PRO A 47 -12.52 -13.15 -5.18
C PRO A 47 -13.39 -11.99 -4.70
N LEU A 48 -12.82 -11.04 -3.94
CA LEU A 48 -13.55 -9.91 -3.34
C LEU A 48 -13.50 -8.65 -4.20
N LEU A 49 -12.55 -8.54 -5.15
CA LEU A 49 -12.20 -7.27 -5.81
C LEU A 49 -13.38 -6.57 -6.49
N ASN A 50 -14.30 -7.32 -7.07
CA ASN A 50 -15.40 -6.76 -7.87
C ASN A 50 -16.71 -6.58 -7.08
N GLY A 51 -16.67 -6.76 -5.75
CA GLY A 51 -17.89 -6.78 -4.94
C GLY A 51 -18.76 -8.00 -5.22
N TYR A 52 -20.08 -7.90 -5.00
CA TYR A 52 -21.04 -9.02 -5.13
C TYR A 52 -20.53 -10.28 -4.44
N CYS A 53 -20.02 -10.12 -3.22
CA CYS A 53 -19.32 -11.18 -2.53
C CYS A 53 -19.88 -11.42 -1.11
N PHE A 54 -19.69 -12.66 -0.65
CA PHE A 54 -19.87 -13.07 0.73
C PHE A 54 -18.50 -13.34 1.34
N PHE A 55 -18.30 -12.91 2.59
CA PHE A 55 -17.09 -13.21 3.34
C PHE A 55 -17.39 -13.32 4.83
N LYS A 56 -16.42 -13.87 5.58
CA LYS A 56 -16.42 -13.83 7.04
C LYS A 56 -15.23 -13.04 7.53
N THR A 57 -15.44 -12.23 8.55
CA THR A 57 -14.38 -11.60 9.31
C THR A 57 -13.78 -12.55 10.34
N CYS A 58 -12.61 -12.21 10.88
CA CYS A 58 -11.88 -13.11 11.79
C CYS A 58 -12.59 -13.38 13.12
N ASP A 59 -13.58 -12.57 13.49
CA ASP A 59 -14.48 -12.81 14.63
C ASP A 59 -15.58 -13.82 14.30
N GLY A 60 -15.66 -14.29 13.06
CA GLY A 60 -16.67 -15.25 12.57
C GLY A 60 -17.95 -14.61 12.02
N SER A 61 -18.08 -13.27 12.07
CA SER A 61 -19.25 -12.56 11.54
C SER A 61 -19.33 -12.70 10.02
N ALA A 62 -20.55 -12.88 9.50
CA ALA A 62 -20.82 -13.03 8.08
C ALA A 62 -21.30 -11.72 7.45
N HIS A 63 -20.74 -11.38 6.31
CA HIS A 63 -21.01 -10.12 5.60
C HIS A 63 -21.30 -10.36 4.13
N TYR A 64 -22.10 -9.45 3.55
CA TYR A 64 -22.49 -9.47 2.14
C TYR A 64 -22.28 -8.10 1.54
N VAL A 65 -21.63 -8.06 0.39
CA VAL A 65 -21.59 -6.88 -0.48
C VAL A 65 -22.49 -7.15 -1.67
N LEU A 66 -23.66 -6.52 -1.71
CA LEU A 66 -24.70 -6.75 -2.72
C LEU A 66 -24.50 -5.95 -4.01
N GLY A 67 -23.41 -5.19 -4.07
CA GLY A 67 -23.01 -4.35 -5.21
C GLY A 67 -21.50 -4.36 -5.39
N ARG A 68 -21.01 -3.34 -6.08
CA ARG A 68 -19.58 -3.05 -6.15
C ARG A 68 -19.13 -2.38 -4.86
N TRP A 69 -17.85 -2.47 -4.57
CA TRP A 69 -17.25 -1.62 -3.55
C TRP A 69 -17.32 -0.15 -3.99
N ASP A 70 -17.61 0.76 -3.06
CA ASP A 70 -17.55 2.20 -3.32
C ASP A 70 -16.12 2.68 -3.54
N MET A 71 -15.16 2.03 -2.86
CA MET A 71 -13.73 2.33 -2.96
C MET A 71 -12.89 1.07 -2.68
N LEU A 72 -11.78 0.95 -3.42
CA LEU A 72 -10.74 -0.06 -3.24
C LEU A 72 -9.40 0.64 -2.97
N ILE A 73 -8.78 0.34 -1.84
CA ILE A 73 -7.41 0.77 -1.52
C ILE A 73 -6.56 -0.50 -1.38
N ALA A 74 -5.43 -0.59 -2.07
CA ALA A 74 -4.63 -1.81 -2.12
C ALA A 74 -3.15 -1.56 -1.86
N PHE A 75 -2.53 -2.45 -1.07
CA PHE A 75 -1.12 -2.47 -0.70
C PHE A 75 -0.45 -3.79 -1.13
N PRO A 76 -0.45 -4.12 -2.42
CA PRO A 76 0.04 -5.42 -2.89
C PRO A 76 1.51 -5.64 -2.54
N PRO A 77 1.95 -6.89 -2.33
CA PRO A 77 3.34 -7.21 -2.02
C PRO A 77 4.31 -6.64 -3.06
N CYS A 78 5.24 -5.78 -2.60
CA CYS A 78 6.16 -5.04 -3.47
C CYS A 78 7.51 -5.73 -3.70
N THR A 79 7.75 -6.93 -3.15
CA THR A 79 9.05 -7.61 -3.11
C THR A 79 9.70 -7.76 -4.48
N TYR A 80 8.93 -8.02 -5.52
CA TYR A 80 9.40 -8.21 -6.88
C TYR A 80 9.17 -7.00 -7.80
N LEU A 81 8.42 -5.98 -7.32
CA LEU A 81 8.03 -4.81 -8.12
C LEU A 81 8.89 -3.57 -7.88
N THR A 82 9.61 -3.51 -6.75
CA THR A 82 10.31 -2.30 -6.31
C THR A 82 11.78 -2.27 -6.70
N ASN A 83 12.31 -1.07 -6.90
CA ASN A 83 13.75 -0.81 -7.14
C ASN A 83 14.66 -1.38 -6.05
N ALA A 84 14.19 -1.59 -4.84
CA ALA A 84 14.95 -2.25 -3.78
C ALA A 84 15.37 -3.69 -4.16
N SER A 85 14.65 -4.32 -5.08
CA SER A 85 14.96 -5.67 -5.60
C SER A 85 15.84 -5.66 -6.87
N ALA A 86 16.18 -4.48 -7.42
CA ALA A 86 16.90 -4.33 -8.68
C ALA A 86 18.23 -5.09 -8.71
N VAL A 87 19.00 -5.04 -7.61
CA VAL A 87 20.31 -5.71 -7.50
C VAL A 87 20.24 -7.22 -7.70
N ARG A 88 19.08 -7.82 -7.38
CA ARG A 88 18.85 -9.26 -7.48
C ARG A 88 18.20 -9.66 -8.82
N MET A 89 17.77 -8.68 -9.62
CA MET A 89 17.13 -8.95 -10.92
C MET A 89 18.13 -9.32 -12.00
N ARG A 90 19.38 -8.87 -11.83
CA ARG A 90 20.46 -9.17 -12.77
C ARG A 90 21.69 -9.71 -12.05
N VAL A 91 22.32 -10.73 -12.63
CA VAL A 91 23.62 -11.27 -12.22
C VAL A 91 24.56 -11.16 -13.42
N LYS A 92 25.71 -10.51 -13.26
CA LYS A 92 26.69 -10.26 -14.33
C LYS A 92 26.10 -9.61 -15.59
N GLY A 93 25.06 -8.78 -15.42
CA GLY A 93 24.37 -8.10 -16.54
C GLY A 93 23.17 -8.85 -17.13
N GLU A 94 23.07 -10.14 -16.93
CA GLU A 94 21.97 -10.98 -17.42
C GLU A 94 20.78 -11.03 -16.46
N ILE A 95 19.59 -11.14 -17.01
CA ILE A 95 18.34 -11.24 -16.22
C ILE A 95 18.30 -12.63 -15.54
N VAL A 96 17.92 -12.65 -14.28
CA VAL A 96 17.62 -13.87 -13.54
C VAL A 96 16.18 -14.27 -13.85
N GLU A 97 15.99 -15.22 -14.76
CA GLU A 97 14.69 -15.63 -15.32
C GLU A 97 13.64 -15.97 -14.23
N GLU A 98 14.03 -16.75 -13.22
CA GLU A 98 13.12 -17.08 -12.11
C GLU A 98 12.59 -15.83 -11.40
N ARG A 99 13.45 -14.83 -11.19
CA ARG A 99 13.03 -13.57 -10.53
C ARG A 99 12.17 -12.73 -11.44
N TYR A 100 12.47 -12.74 -12.73
CA TYR A 100 11.67 -12.03 -13.71
C TYR A 100 10.27 -12.64 -13.83
N ALA A 101 10.16 -13.97 -13.84
CA ALA A 101 8.87 -14.66 -13.82
C ALA A 101 8.03 -14.27 -12.60
N LYS A 102 8.62 -14.32 -11.39
CA LYS A 102 7.97 -13.85 -10.15
C LYS A 102 7.58 -12.37 -10.20
N ALA A 103 8.37 -11.53 -10.87
CA ALA A 103 8.01 -10.13 -11.05
C ALA A 103 6.83 -9.94 -12.00
N MET A 104 6.69 -10.77 -13.02
CA MET A 104 5.52 -10.77 -13.92
C MET A 104 4.26 -11.27 -13.24
N GLU A 105 4.35 -12.30 -12.39
CA GLU A 105 3.24 -12.74 -11.54
C GLU A 105 2.80 -11.62 -10.58
N ALA A 106 3.76 -10.98 -9.90
CA ALA A 106 3.47 -9.84 -9.02
C ALA A 106 2.86 -8.65 -9.79
N LYS A 107 3.31 -8.39 -11.04
CA LYS A 107 2.70 -7.39 -11.92
C LYS A 107 1.25 -7.76 -12.24
N ALA A 108 0.98 -9.01 -12.60
CA ALA A 108 -0.39 -9.46 -12.89
C ALA A 108 -1.31 -9.26 -11.67
N PHE A 109 -0.84 -9.62 -10.48
CA PHE A 109 -1.55 -9.38 -9.23
C PHE A 109 -1.77 -7.88 -8.96
N PHE A 110 -0.75 -7.04 -9.15
CA PHE A 110 -0.87 -5.58 -9.04
C PHE A 110 -1.92 -5.02 -10.02
N MET A 111 -1.89 -5.47 -11.27
CA MET A 111 -2.82 -5.01 -12.31
C MET A 111 -4.26 -5.43 -12.04
N SER A 112 -4.50 -6.54 -11.32
CA SER A 112 -5.87 -6.96 -10.96
C SER A 112 -6.58 -5.90 -10.11
N PHE A 113 -5.87 -5.18 -9.24
CA PHE A 113 -6.46 -4.08 -8.47
C PHE A 113 -6.82 -2.89 -9.36
N LEU A 114 -5.95 -2.50 -10.30
CA LEU A 114 -6.24 -1.37 -11.19
C LEU A 114 -7.39 -1.64 -12.16
N SER A 115 -7.61 -2.90 -12.51
CA SER A 115 -8.69 -3.34 -13.40
C SER A 115 -9.95 -3.80 -12.67
N ALA A 116 -9.98 -3.71 -11.34
CA ALA A 116 -11.14 -4.08 -10.55
C ALA A 116 -12.38 -3.26 -10.93
N ASP A 117 -13.57 -3.89 -10.87
CA ASP A 117 -14.84 -3.24 -11.11
C ASP A 117 -15.26 -2.37 -9.91
N CYS A 118 -14.47 -1.32 -9.68
CA CYS A 118 -14.68 -0.31 -8.65
C CYS A 118 -14.44 1.07 -9.25
N ALA A 119 -15.27 2.04 -8.88
CA ALA A 119 -15.15 3.39 -9.41
C ALA A 119 -13.90 4.10 -8.87
N LYS A 120 -13.67 4.02 -7.56
CA LYS A 120 -12.58 4.70 -6.87
C LYS A 120 -11.52 3.70 -6.45
N ILE A 121 -10.31 3.81 -7.02
CA ILE A 121 -9.21 2.88 -6.73
C ILE A 121 -7.95 3.65 -6.38
N ALA A 122 -7.26 3.21 -5.32
CA ALA A 122 -5.90 3.59 -5.00
C ALA A 122 -5.04 2.34 -4.84
N VAL A 123 -3.94 2.23 -5.56
CA VAL A 123 -2.96 1.15 -5.39
C VAL A 123 -1.62 1.75 -5.02
N GLU A 124 -0.98 1.19 -4.00
CA GLU A 124 0.32 1.62 -3.49
C GLU A 124 1.44 0.68 -3.96
N ASN A 125 2.59 1.24 -4.30
CA ASN A 125 3.85 0.51 -4.40
C ASN A 125 5.02 1.49 -4.20
N PRO A 126 6.14 1.09 -3.60
CA PRO A 126 7.37 1.88 -3.65
C PRO A 126 7.81 2.12 -5.09
N THR A 127 8.85 2.94 -5.30
CA THR A 127 9.35 3.22 -6.66
C THR A 127 9.51 1.95 -7.47
N PRO A 128 8.75 1.78 -8.58
CA PRO A 128 8.73 0.52 -9.33
C PRO A 128 10.03 0.25 -10.07
N LEU A 129 10.30 -1.02 -10.27
CA LEU A 129 11.42 -1.52 -11.08
C LEU A 129 11.12 -1.27 -12.55
N LYS A 130 11.99 -0.56 -13.27
CA LYS A 130 11.74 -0.20 -14.69
C LYS A 130 11.46 -1.40 -15.58
N ILE A 131 12.17 -2.52 -15.39
CA ILE A 131 12.01 -3.72 -16.22
C ILE A 131 10.62 -4.39 -16.06
N VAL A 132 9.90 -4.10 -14.98
CA VAL A 132 8.55 -4.62 -14.73
C VAL A 132 7.50 -3.86 -15.55
N GLU A 133 7.80 -2.62 -15.93
CA GLU A 133 6.91 -1.79 -16.76
C GLU A 133 5.49 -1.68 -16.17
N LEU A 134 5.39 -1.31 -14.89
CA LEU A 134 4.11 -0.86 -14.35
C LEU A 134 3.67 0.42 -15.05
N PRO A 135 2.36 0.67 -15.18
CA PRO A 135 1.88 1.94 -15.72
C PRO A 135 2.43 3.13 -14.91
N PRO A 136 2.46 4.34 -15.48
CA PRO A 136 2.85 5.54 -14.73
C PRO A 136 1.99 5.73 -13.49
N TYR A 137 2.62 6.01 -12.34
CA TYR A 137 1.89 6.35 -11.12
C TYR A 137 1.36 7.79 -11.19
N THR A 138 0.24 8.04 -10.52
CA THR A 138 -0.41 9.37 -10.49
C THR A 138 0.35 10.33 -9.58
N GLN A 139 0.84 9.85 -8.43
CA GLN A 139 1.49 10.67 -7.41
C GLN A 139 2.58 9.89 -6.68
N ALA A 140 3.59 10.60 -6.19
CA ALA A 140 4.52 10.07 -5.19
C ALA A 140 4.47 10.93 -3.93
N ILE A 141 4.37 10.27 -2.78
CA ILE A 141 4.29 10.90 -1.47
C ILE A 141 5.44 10.44 -0.55
N GLN A 142 5.60 11.15 0.55
CA GLN A 142 6.59 10.87 1.59
C GLN A 142 5.95 11.01 2.97
N PRO A 143 6.33 10.19 3.98
CA PRO A 143 5.79 10.31 5.33
C PRO A 143 5.99 11.68 5.98
N TRP A 144 7.09 12.39 5.67
CA TRP A 144 7.34 13.73 6.19
C TRP A 144 6.32 14.78 5.73
N GLN A 145 5.55 14.50 4.70
CA GLN A 145 4.44 15.35 4.26
C GLN A 145 3.16 15.16 5.11
N PHE A 146 3.16 14.13 5.98
CA PHE A 146 2.00 13.70 6.76
C PHE A 146 2.35 13.50 8.25
N GLY A 147 3.21 14.36 8.81
CA GLY A 147 3.52 14.40 10.24
C GLY A 147 4.53 13.35 10.75
N HIS A 148 5.27 12.67 9.86
CA HIS A 148 6.25 11.66 10.26
C HIS A 148 7.65 12.02 9.76
N PRO A 149 8.68 12.14 10.62
CA PRO A 149 10.01 12.59 10.25
C PRO A 149 10.82 11.53 9.48
N TYR A 150 10.20 10.95 8.44
CA TYR A 150 10.81 9.86 7.67
C TYR A 150 10.70 10.05 6.16
N THR A 151 11.69 9.50 5.44
CA THR A 151 11.58 9.27 3.99
C THR A 151 11.28 7.80 3.72
N LYS A 152 10.19 7.55 3.03
CA LYS A 152 9.78 6.26 2.42
C LYS A 152 8.96 6.61 1.20
N ARG A 153 9.63 6.75 0.04
CA ARG A 153 8.93 7.12 -1.19
C ARG A 153 7.87 6.09 -1.53
N THR A 154 6.64 6.53 -1.56
CA THR A 154 5.46 5.75 -1.84
C THR A 154 4.80 6.30 -3.10
N CYS A 155 4.58 5.45 -4.10
CA CYS A 155 3.91 5.80 -5.34
C CYS A 155 2.46 5.32 -5.29
N LEU A 156 1.54 6.15 -5.79
CA LEU A 156 0.10 5.91 -5.81
C LEU A 156 -0.41 5.91 -7.25
N TRP A 157 -1.16 4.89 -7.61
CA TRP A 157 -1.97 4.81 -8.82
C TRP A 157 -3.41 5.07 -8.43
N LEU A 158 -3.97 6.17 -8.93
CA LEU A 158 -5.29 6.65 -8.53
C LEU A 158 -6.25 6.60 -9.73
N LYS A 159 -7.46 6.06 -9.49
CA LYS A 159 -8.60 6.10 -10.42
C LYS A 159 -9.76 6.81 -9.70
N GLU A 160 -10.27 7.89 -10.28
CA GLU A 160 -11.37 8.70 -9.73
C GLU A 160 -11.15 9.14 -8.26
N LEU A 161 -9.89 9.34 -7.88
CA LEU A 161 -9.48 9.87 -6.59
C LEU A 161 -8.51 11.03 -6.79
N PRO A 162 -8.64 12.12 -6.00
CA PRO A 162 -7.71 13.24 -6.07
C PRO A 162 -6.33 12.84 -5.50
N PRO A 163 -5.23 13.44 -5.99
CA PRO A 163 -3.95 13.35 -5.34
C PRO A 163 -4.02 13.81 -3.87
N LEU A 164 -3.31 13.11 -2.98
CA LEU A 164 -3.23 13.50 -1.57
C LEU A 164 -2.51 14.83 -1.39
N VAL A 165 -3.09 15.73 -0.62
CA VAL A 165 -2.49 16.99 -0.20
C VAL A 165 -1.77 16.76 1.14
N PRO A 166 -0.53 17.25 1.32
CA PRO A 166 0.16 17.19 2.60
C PRO A 166 -0.67 17.78 3.74
N THR A 167 -0.72 17.09 4.88
CA THR A 167 -1.48 17.56 6.05
C THR A 167 -0.60 18.24 7.09
N GLU A 168 0.63 17.71 7.28
CA GLU A 168 1.59 18.25 8.23
C GLU A 168 3.01 18.00 7.70
N THR A 169 3.68 19.05 7.23
CA THR A 169 5.00 18.93 6.62
C THR A 169 6.11 19.08 7.67
N ILE A 170 6.90 18.04 7.85
CA ILE A 170 8.11 18.04 8.70
C ILE A 170 9.30 18.39 7.83
N THR A 171 10.02 19.47 8.15
CA THR A 171 11.17 19.95 7.37
C THR A 171 12.52 19.64 8.01
N GLU A 172 12.56 19.34 9.31
CA GLU A 172 13.77 19.09 10.07
C GLU A 172 13.81 17.68 10.66
N GLY A 173 15.00 17.12 10.85
CA GLY A 173 15.18 15.81 11.48
C GLY A 173 14.68 14.62 10.65
N VAL A 174 14.40 14.81 9.37
CA VAL A 174 13.90 13.77 8.48
C VAL A 174 14.97 12.71 8.20
N THR A 175 14.66 11.46 8.50
CA THR A 175 15.58 10.33 8.34
C THR A 175 14.98 9.22 7.48
N PRO A 176 15.79 8.36 6.82
CA PRO A 176 15.28 7.22 6.07
C PRO A 176 14.61 6.19 6.98
N TRP A 177 13.37 5.81 6.65
CA TRP A 177 12.63 4.75 7.35
C TRP A 177 13.19 3.36 7.08
N VAL A 178 13.65 3.11 5.86
CA VAL A 178 14.19 1.82 5.45
C VAL A 178 15.69 1.88 5.22
N ASN A 179 16.36 0.73 5.34
CA ASN A 179 17.77 0.65 5.00
C ASN A 179 17.99 1.06 3.54
N GLY A 180 18.87 2.01 3.35
CA GLY A 180 19.22 2.51 2.04
C GLY A 180 20.58 3.14 2.04
N GLY A 181 21.04 3.50 0.87
CA GLY A 181 22.23 4.27 0.64
C GLY A 181 22.18 4.81 -0.77
N CYS A 182 23.02 5.77 -1.05
CA CYS A 182 23.23 6.28 -2.39
C CYS A 182 24.73 6.28 -2.72
N LYS A 183 25.06 6.34 -3.98
CA LYS A 183 26.42 6.66 -4.41
C LYS A 183 26.61 8.18 -4.27
N ASP A 184 27.74 8.59 -3.71
CA ASP A 184 28.16 9.99 -3.73
C ASP A 184 28.61 10.42 -5.14
N ALA A 185 29.01 11.69 -5.30
CA ALA A 185 29.48 12.23 -6.56
C ALA A 185 30.72 11.49 -7.13
N HIS A 186 31.45 10.77 -6.28
CA HIS A 186 32.64 9.98 -6.66
C HIS A 186 32.32 8.50 -6.86
N GLY A 187 31.03 8.10 -6.80
CA GLY A 187 30.59 6.71 -6.99
C GLY A 187 30.74 5.81 -5.77
N ASN A 188 31.16 6.33 -4.62
CA ASN A 188 31.30 5.56 -3.38
C ASN A 188 29.92 5.35 -2.73
N TYR A 189 29.67 4.13 -2.27
CA TYR A 189 28.39 3.81 -1.60
C TYR A 189 28.38 4.36 -0.18
N ARG A 190 27.46 5.29 0.10
CA ARG A 190 27.20 5.81 1.45
C ARG A 190 25.90 5.21 1.97
N ARG A 191 25.96 4.54 3.13
CA ARG A 191 24.76 4.13 3.87
C ARG A 191 24.18 5.33 4.60
N PHE A 192 22.86 5.48 4.54
CA PHE A 192 22.17 6.47 5.35
C PHE A 192 22.33 6.12 6.84
N GLN A 193 22.68 7.11 7.66
CA GLN A 193 22.70 7.01 9.11
C GLN A 193 21.33 7.46 9.64
N GLY A 194 20.75 6.72 10.60
CA GLY A 194 19.47 7.06 11.19
C GLY A 194 18.78 5.87 11.86
N ARG A 195 17.69 6.13 12.57
CA ARG A 195 16.80 5.08 13.09
C ARG A 195 16.16 4.36 11.89
N ARG A 196 16.35 3.06 11.83
CA ARG A 196 15.89 2.24 10.70
C ARG A 196 15.00 1.15 11.22
N GLU A 197 13.81 1.04 10.64
CA GLU A 197 12.98 -0.10 10.88
C GLU A 197 13.61 -1.35 10.22
N ARG A 198 13.83 -2.38 11.01
CA ARG A 198 14.45 -3.64 10.55
C ARG A 198 13.43 -4.73 10.29
N ASP A 199 12.33 -4.70 11.02
CA ASP A 199 11.24 -5.65 10.86
C ASP A 199 10.53 -5.44 9.51
N PRO A 200 10.47 -6.46 8.65
CA PRO A 200 9.77 -6.37 7.37
C PRO A 200 8.29 -6.04 7.51
N ILE A 201 7.62 -6.55 8.54
CA ILE A 201 6.19 -6.30 8.81
C ILE A 201 5.99 -4.82 9.12
N ASN A 202 6.75 -4.27 10.08
CA ASN A 202 6.65 -2.85 10.44
C ASN A 202 7.05 -1.92 9.28
N ARG A 203 7.96 -2.37 8.40
CA ARG A 203 8.34 -1.61 7.21
C ARG A 203 7.22 -1.52 6.18
N ALA A 204 6.36 -2.52 6.13
CA ALA A 204 5.22 -2.57 5.21
C ALA A 204 4.08 -1.66 5.66
N LYS A 205 3.87 -1.47 6.96
CA LYS A 205 2.76 -0.69 7.51
C LYS A 205 2.68 0.72 6.96
N THR A 206 1.45 1.15 6.73
CA THR A 206 1.13 2.53 6.35
C THR A 206 1.27 3.44 7.56
N PHE A 207 1.90 4.60 7.38
CA PHE A 207 2.03 5.60 8.45
C PHE A 207 0.67 6.17 8.83
N PRO A 208 0.39 6.37 10.14
CA PRO A 208 -0.90 6.88 10.61
C PRO A 208 -1.36 8.18 9.95
N GLY A 209 -0.45 9.14 9.73
CA GLY A 209 -0.79 10.39 9.05
C GLY A 209 -1.17 10.20 7.57
N ILE A 210 -0.55 9.25 6.88
CA ILE A 210 -0.93 8.88 5.50
C ILE A 210 -2.30 8.19 5.50
N ALA A 211 -2.53 7.27 6.45
CA ALA A 211 -3.81 6.58 6.59
C ALA A 211 -4.96 7.55 6.89
N ALA A 212 -4.75 8.53 7.77
CA ALA A 212 -5.71 9.59 8.06
C ALA A 212 -5.99 10.44 6.80
N ALA A 213 -4.94 10.87 6.09
CA ALA A 213 -5.10 11.65 4.86
C ALA A 213 -5.87 10.88 3.77
N MET A 214 -5.61 9.58 3.59
CA MET A 214 -6.39 8.73 2.67
C MET A 214 -7.86 8.69 3.07
N ALA A 215 -8.16 8.47 4.35
CA ALA A 215 -9.54 8.41 4.84
C ALA A 215 -10.26 9.75 4.70
N GLU A 216 -9.64 10.84 5.14
CA GLU A 216 -10.27 12.17 5.15
C GLU A 216 -10.44 12.74 3.74
N GLN A 217 -9.42 12.64 2.89
CA GLN A 217 -9.42 13.30 1.57
C GLN A 217 -10.14 12.48 0.50
N TRP A 218 -10.23 11.16 0.63
CA TRP A 218 -10.89 10.31 -0.36
C TRP A 218 -12.31 9.90 0.03
N ALA A 219 -12.56 9.71 1.34
CA ALA A 219 -13.86 9.30 1.84
C ALA A 219 -14.61 10.42 2.56
N GLY A 220 -13.90 11.24 3.33
CA GLY A 220 -14.51 12.26 4.20
C GLY A 220 -15.35 11.63 5.33
N PRO A 221 -15.89 12.40 6.26
CA PRO A 221 -16.82 11.90 7.28
C PRO A 221 -18.16 11.52 6.65
N VAL A 222 -18.81 10.50 7.20
CA VAL A 222 -20.21 10.21 6.88
C VAL A 222 -21.07 11.31 7.48
N THR A 223 -21.72 12.09 6.63
CA THR A 223 -22.73 13.06 7.06
C THR A 223 -24.00 12.31 7.44
N THR A 224 -24.39 12.41 8.70
CA THR A 224 -25.68 11.92 9.23
C THR A 224 -26.85 12.76 8.74
#